data_4823307850ed180d8cfcf7082c7c935b
#
_entry.id   4823307850ed180d8cfcf7082c7c935b
#
_cell.length_a   1.000
_cell.length_b   1.000
_cell.length_c   1.000
_cell.angle_alpha   90.00
_cell.angle_beta   90.00
_cell.angle_gamma   90.00
#
_symmetry.space_group_name_H-M   'P 1'
#
loop_
_entity.id
_entity.type
_entity.pdbx_description
1 polymer ?
#
loop_
_entity_poly.entity_id
_entity_poly.type
_entity_poly.pdbx_seq_one_letter_code
_entity_poly.pdbx_strand_id
1 'polypeptide(L)'
;MAKLAVVNRDQKRRATVAKFAARRAALFAIINDSKRSDEDRQEARDKLQQLPRNASPVRLRNRCRLTGRPRGVFRKFGLARNKLRDIALRGEIPGVIKASW
;
A
#
# COMPACT_ATOMS: atom_id res chain seq x y z
N MET A 1 -7.48 0.49 -18.20
CA MET A 1 -8.09 1.13 -17.01
C MET A 1 -8.65 0.06 -16.06
N ALA A 2 -8.53 0.29 -14.77
CA ALA A 2 -9.11 -0.64 -13.79
C ALA A 2 -10.61 -0.37 -13.61
N LYS A 3 -11.38 -1.43 -13.33
CA LYS A 3 -12.79 -1.30 -13.01
C LYS A 3 -12.98 -0.56 -11.69
N LEU A 4 -14.04 0.21 -11.56
CA LEU A 4 -14.37 0.95 -10.35
C LEU A 4 -14.45 0.03 -9.11
N ALA A 5 -14.99 -1.17 -9.26
CA ALA A 5 -15.06 -2.16 -8.19
C ALA A 5 -13.68 -2.52 -7.64
N VAL A 6 -12.67 -2.63 -8.51
CA VAL A 6 -11.28 -2.94 -8.11
C VAL A 6 -10.66 -1.77 -7.36
N VAL A 7 -10.88 -0.54 -7.83
CA VAL A 7 -10.39 0.68 -7.18
C VAL A 7 -11.03 0.83 -5.79
N ASN A 8 -12.33 0.60 -5.69
CA ASN A 8 -13.05 0.68 -4.41
C ASN A 8 -12.57 -0.39 -3.42
N ARG A 9 -12.26 -1.59 -3.89
CA ARG A 9 -11.67 -2.65 -3.06
C ARG A 9 -10.31 -2.24 -2.50
N ASP A 10 -9.48 -1.62 -3.32
CA ASP A 10 -8.17 -1.13 -2.90
C ASP A 10 -8.31 -0.05 -1.82
N GLN A 11 -9.24 0.87 -1.98
CA GLN A 11 -9.53 1.90 -0.98
C GLN A 11 -10.01 1.30 0.35
N LYS A 12 -10.86 0.29 0.31
CA LYS A 12 -11.31 -0.44 1.51
C LYS A 12 -10.15 -1.14 2.21
N ARG A 13 -9.24 -1.76 1.45
CA ARG A 13 -8.04 -2.37 2.02
C ARG A 13 -7.16 -1.35 2.71
N ARG A 14 -6.96 -0.18 2.11
CA ARG A 14 -6.17 0.90 2.71
C ARG A 14 -6.77 1.38 4.02
N ALA A 15 -8.07 1.58 4.05
CA ALA A 15 -8.79 1.95 5.27
C ALA A 15 -8.66 0.89 6.36
N THR A 16 -8.80 -0.38 6.02
CA THR A 16 -8.66 -1.51 6.96
C THR A 16 -7.23 -1.60 7.49
N VAL A 17 -6.22 -1.46 6.65
CA VAL A 17 -4.81 -1.45 7.06
C VAL A 17 -4.54 -0.32 8.04
N ALA A 18 -5.04 0.88 7.75
CA ALA A 18 -4.88 2.03 8.64
C ALA A 18 -5.55 1.81 9.99
N LYS A 19 -6.75 1.22 9.99
CA LYS A 19 -7.51 0.93 11.22
C LYS A 19 -6.78 -0.03 12.15
N PHE A 20 -6.13 -1.05 11.61
CA PHE A 20 -5.46 -2.09 12.40
C PHE A 20 -3.94 -1.87 12.51
N ALA A 21 -3.40 -0.79 11.99
CA ALA A 21 -1.94 -0.55 11.96
C ALA A 21 -1.32 -0.54 13.35
N ALA A 22 -1.91 0.19 14.30
CA ALA A 22 -1.39 0.30 15.66
C ALA A 22 -1.45 -1.05 16.38
N ARG A 23 -2.57 -1.76 16.28
CA ARG A 23 -2.75 -3.09 16.89
C ARG A 23 -1.76 -4.10 16.32
N ARG A 24 -1.56 -4.09 15.02
CA ARG A 24 -0.62 -4.96 14.33
C ARG A 24 0.82 -4.67 14.76
N ALA A 25 1.20 -3.40 14.85
CA ALA A 25 2.53 -2.99 15.31
C ALA A 25 2.80 -3.45 16.74
N ALA A 26 1.84 -3.31 17.65
CA ALA A 26 1.97 -3.76 19.03
C ALA A 26 2.17 -5.29 19.10
N LEU A 27 1.43 -6.07 18.32
CA LEU A 27 1.57 -7.53 18.27
C LEU A 27 2.95 -7.94 17.72
N PHE A 28 3.44 -7.30 16.67
CA PHE A 28 4.76 -7.58 16.13
C PHE A 28 5.87 -7.22 17.11
N ALA A 29 5.73 -6.15 17.88
CA ALA A 29 6.69 -5.79 18.91
C ALA A 29 6.83 -6.90 19.96
N ILE A 30 5.71 -7.50 20.38
CA ILE A 30 5.70 -8.62 21.32
C ILE A 30 6.35 -9.87 20.69
N ILE A 31 6.00 -10.20 19.44
CA ILE A 31 6.53 -11.39 18.75
C ILE A 31 8.04 -11.31 18.56
N ASN A 32 8.57 -10.13 18.25
CA ASN A 32 9.98 -9.93 17.98
C ASN A 32 10.82 -9.68 19.25
N ASP A 33 10.20 -9.56 20.41
CA ASP A 33 10.91 -9.35 21.68
C ASP A 33 11.41 -10.69 22.22
N SER A 34 12.72 -10.88 22.20
CA SER A 34 13.36 -12.11 22.69
C SER A 34 13.29 -12.27 24.21
N LYS A 35 13.02 -11.17 24.93
CA LYS A 35 12.90 -11.18 26.40
C LYS A 35 11.54 -11.67 26.87
N ARG A 36 10.54 -11.69 26.01
CA ARG A 36 9.21 -12.19 26.34
C ARG A 36 9.19 -13.71 26.38
N SER A 37 8.30 -14.27 27.21
CA SER A 37 8.10 -15.72 27.27
C SER A 37 7.56 -16.25 25.95
N ASP A 38 7.78 -17.54 25.65
CA ASP A 38 7.25 -18.19 24.44
C ASP A 38 5.72 -18.20 24.44
N GLU A 39 5.10 -18.31 25.62
CA GLU A 39 3.64 -18.28 25.76
C GLU A 39 3.06 -16.93 25.35
N ASP A 40 3.65 -15.83 25.81
CA ASP A 40 3.23 -14.46 25.43
C ASP A 40 3.38 -14.24 23.93
N ARG A 41 4.48 -14.69 23.36
CA ARG A 41 4.76 -14.58 21.92
C ARG A 41 3.77 -15.40 21.11
N GLN A 42 3.42 -16.61 21.57
CA GLN A 42 2.45 -17.45 20.90
C GLN A 42 1.04 -16.84 20.94
N GLU A 43 0.66 -16.30 22.08
CA GLU A 43 -0.62 -15.59 22.21
C GLU A 43 -0.70 -14.38 21.23
N ALA A 44 0.39 -13.63 21.12
CA ALA A 44 0.47 -12.53 20.17
C ALA A 44 0.34 -13.00 18.72
N ARG A 45 0.94 -14.14 18.35
CA ARG A 45 0.79 -14.74 17.01
C ARG A 45 -0.66 -15.13 16.74
N ASP A 46 -1.32 -15.74 17.71
CA ASP A 46 -2.72 -16.16 17.59
C ASP A 46 -3.63 -14.93 17.39
N LYS A 47 -3.42 -13.87 18.15
CA LYS A 47 -4.15 -12.62 17.98
C LYS A 47 -3.91 -11.98 16.61
N LEU A 48 -2.67 -12.05 16.13
CA LEU A 48 -2.31 -11.54 14.80
C LEU A 48 -3.05 -12.28 13.69
N GLN A 49 -3.16 -13.60 13.81
CA GLN A 49 -3.89 -14.43 12.83
C GLN A 49 -5.39 -14.18 12.83
N GLN A 50 -5.95 -13.72 13.95
CA GLN A 50 -7.38 -13.40 14.06
C GLN A 50 -7.74 -12.08 13.39
N LEU A 51 -6.75 -11.23 13.08
CA LEU A 51 -7.01 -9.98 12.37
C LEU A 51 -7.52 -10.25 10.95
N PRO A 52 -8.35 -9.36 10.37
CA PRO A 52 -8.80 -9.51 8.99
C PRO A 52 -7.62 -9.60 8.02
N ARG A 53 -7.75 -10.41 6.98
CA ARG A 53 -6.70 -10.55 5.95
C ARG A 53 -6.36 -9.20 5.31
N ASN A 54 -7.36 -8.37 5.09
CA ASN A 54 -7.20 -7.05 4.50
C ASN A 54 -6.49 -6.04 5.42
N ALA A 55 -6.21 -6.40 6.67
CA ALA A 55 -5.39 -5.60 7.59
C ALA A 55 -3.89 -5.72 7.29
N SER A 56 -3.47 -6.68 6.46
CA SER A 56 -2.07 -6.86 6.09
C SER A 56 -1.64 -5.81 5.05
N PRO A 57 -0.58 -5.01 5.33
CA PRO A 57 -0.12 -3.99 4.39
C PRO A 57 0.50 -4.57 3.12
N VAL A 58 0.93 -5.85 3.12
CA VAL A 58 1.48 -6.50 1.93
C VAL A 58 0.45 -6.70 0.82
N ARG A 59 -0.83 -6.64 1.14
CA ARG A 59 -1.92 -6.76 0.17
C ARG A 59 -2.22 -5.44 -0.55
N LEU A 60 -1.64 -4.34 -0.11
CA LEU A 60 -1.77 -3.04 -0.76
C LEU A 60 -0.96 -3.02 -2.05
N ARG A 61 -1.51 -2.39 -3.07
CA ARG A 61 -0.86 -2.24 -4.36
C ARG A 61 -0.84 -0.77 -4.75
N ASN A 62 0.31 -0.30 -5.23
CA ASN A 62 0.39 1.04 -5.80
C ASN A 62 -0.37 1.06 -7.13
N ARG A 63 -1.29 2.01 -7.26
CA ARG A 63 -2.13 2.17 -8.45
C ARG A 63 -2.09 3.61 -8.93
N CYS A 64 -2.28 3.79 -10.22
CA CYS A 64 -2.44 5.12 -10.80
C CYS A 64 -3.66 5.81 -10.18
N ARG A 65 -3.51 7.04 -9.76
CA ARG A 65 -4.61 7.82 -9.16
C ARG A 65 -5.71 8.14 -10.17
N LEU A 66 -5.37 8.24 -11.44
CA LEU A 66 -6.32 8.59 -12.49
C LEU A 66 -7.02 7.39 -13.11
N THR A 67 -6.27 6.30 -13.34
CA THR A 67 -6.79 5.14 -14.07
C THR A 67 -6.96 3.88 -13.24
N GLY A 68 -6.31 3.81 -12.07
CA GLY A 68 -6.30 2.61 -11.24
C GLY A 68 -5.38 1.50 -11.73
N ARG A 69 -4.56 1.76 -12.76
CA ARG A 69 -3.61 0.78 -13.29
C ARG A 69 -2.65 0.28 -12.21
N PRO A 70 -2.49 -1.05 -12.03
CA PRO A 70 -1.65 -1.60 -10.95
C PRO A 70 -0.18 -1.77 -11.34
N ARG A 71 0.19 -1.58 -12.60
CA ARG A 71 1.55 -1.78 -13.12
C ARG A 71 2.11 -0.50 -13.71
N GLY A 72 3.44 -0.38 -13.67
CA GLY A 72 4.12 0.78 -14.24
C GLY A 72 3.74 2.09 -13.57
N VAL A 73 3.61 2.09 -12.25
CA VAL A 73 3.21 3.27 -11.47
C VAL A 73 4.45 3.90 -10.85
N PHE A 74 4.65 5.19 -11.07
CA PHE A 74 5.70 5.96 -10.41
C PHE A 74 5.21 6.44 -9.05
N ARG A 75 5.82 5.93 -7.99
CA ARG A 75 5.43 6.27 -6.61
C ARG A 75 5.52 7.76 -6.32
N LYS A 76 6.53 8.41 -6.86
CA LYS A 76 6.78 9.84 -6.65
C LYS A 76 5.60 10.70 -7.11
N PHE A 77 4.98 10.33 -8.21
CA PHE A 77 3.89 11.10 -8.82
C PHE A 77 2.51 10.47 -8.58
N GLY A 78 2.45 9.19 -8.23
CA GLY A 78 1.21 8.45 -8.10
C GLY A 78 0.48 8.23 -9.42
N LEU A 79 1.22 8.21 -10.52
CA LEU A 79 0.68 8.09 -11.88
C LEU A 79 1.31 6.92 -12.61
N ALA A 80 0.51 6.25 -13.47
CA ALA A 80 1.01 5.24 -14.38
C ALA A 80 1.90 5.87 -15.45
N ARG A 81 2.82 5.09 -16.02
CA ARG A 81 3.76 5.55 -17.04
C ARG A 81 3.09 6.33 -18.20
N ASN A 82 1.92 5.86 -18.64
CA ASN A 82 1.18 6.49 -19.74
C ASN A 82 0.69 7.88 -19.35
N LYS A 83 0.06 8.00 -18.19
CA LYS A 83 -0.48 9.27 -17.70
C LYS A 83 0.63 10.23 -17.30
N LEU A 84 1.72 9.72 -16.73
CA LEU A 84 2.88 10.54 -16.41
C LEU A 84 3.46 11.18 -17.69
N ARG A 85 3.62 10.38 -18.74
CA ARG A 85 4.11 10.87 -20.04
C ARG A 85 3.21 11.97 -20.60
N ASP A 86 1.90 11.72 -20.65
CA ASP A 86 0.93 12.67 -21.19
C ASP A 86 0.96 14.00 -20.42
N ILE A 87 0.95 13.94 -19.12
CA ILE A 87 0.93 15.13 -18.26
C ILE A 87 2.26 15.88 -18.30
N ALA A 88 3.39 15.15 -18.31
CA ALA A 88 4.71 15.74 -18.42
C ALA A 88 4.91 16.49 -19.75
N LEU A 89 4.44 15.91 -20.85
CA LEU A 89 4.52 16.54 -22.17
C LEU A 89 3.65 17.81 -22.30
N ARG A 90 2.60 17.91 -21.48
CA ARG A 90 1.80 19.15 -21.37
C ARG A 90 2.46 20.21 -20.51
N GLY A 91 3.58 19.90 -19.85
CA GLY A 91 4.28 20.84 -18.96
C GLY A 91 3.61 21.04 -17.60
N GLU A 92 2.71 20.15 -17.20
CA GLU A 92 1.99 20.26 -15.91
C GLU A 92 2.79 19.75 -14.73
N ILE A 93 3.92 19.05 -14.95
CA ILE A 93 4.80 18.56 -13.89
C ILE A 93 6.08 19.40 -13.89
N PRO A 94 6.29 20.26 -12.87
CA PRO A 94 7.50 21.09 -12.80
C PRO A 94 8.78 20.26 -12.72
N GLY A 95 9.82 20.67 -13.46
CA GLY A 95 11.12 20.04 -13.44
C GLY A 95 11.23 18.72 -14.21
N VAL A 96 10.17 18.25 -14.82
CA VAL A 96 10.19 17.04 -15.65
C VAL A 96 10.21 17.44 -17.12
N ILE A 97 11.28 17.06 -17.81
CA ILE A 97 11.46 17.31 -19.23
C ILE A 97 11.77 16.00 -19.96
N LYS A 98 11.44 15.96 -21.25
CA LYS A 98 11.76 14.81 -22.08
C LYS A 98 13.28 14.72 -22.27
N ALA A 99 13.86 13.55 -21.97
CA ALA A 99 15.27 13.32 -22.21
C ALA A 99 15.56 13.24 -23.71
N SER A 100 16.64 13.89 -24.11
CA SER A 100 17.12 13.82 -25.48
C SER A 100 18.65 13.64 -25.46
N TRP A 101 19.08 12.38 -25.54
CA TRP A 101 20.49 12.04 -25.68
C TRP A 101 20.67 10.99 -26.77
#